data_3315d5e7493f9b8b3e382c644558d4a3
#
_entry.id   3315d5e7493f9b8b3e382c644558d4a3
#
_cell.length_a   1.000
_cell.length_b   1.000
_cell.length_c   1.000
_cell.angle_alpha   90.00
_cell.angle_beta   90.00
_cell.angle_gamma   90.00
#
_symmetry.space_group_name_H-M   'P 1'
#
loop_
_entity.id
_entity.type
_entity.pdbx_description
1 polymer ?
#
loop_
_entity_poly.entity_id
_entity_poly.type
_entity_poly.pdbx_seq_one_letter_code
_entity_poly.pdbx_strand_id
1 'polypeptide(L)'
;MVELFKDRIEFSNAGSPLVSIDRIVDTVPISRNENIAGFMHKCGICEERGSGYDKVIYATSKNSMLAPKIENQSDKFTKVTLYSKLPFDLISKEDKVRTCYMQSCFLYVNGEAITNNAVREVFGINDKDKYKASRIIKDTLEARLIKPVDENTAPRYMKYI
;
A
#
# COMPACT_ATOMS: atom_id res chain seq x y z
N MET A 1 20.51 -4.73 -3.83
CA MET A 1 21.18 -3.79 -2.90
C MET A 1 20.16 -3.40 -1.83
N VAL A 2 20.60 -3.28 -0.58
CA VAL A 2 19.77 -2.77 0.53
C VAL A 2 20.47 -1.57 1.11
N GLU A 3 19.75 -0.45 1.23
CA GLU A 3 20.29 0.80 1.75
C GLU A 3 19.45 1.28 2.94
N LEU A 4 20.14 1.61 4.04
CA LEU A 4 19.53 2.07 5.28
C LEU A 4 19.73 3.58 5.42
N PHE A 5 18.62 4.31 5.50
CA PHE A 5 18.60 5.75 5.77
C PHE A 5 18.00 6.01 7.15
N LYS A 6 18.09 7.23 7.63
CA LYS A 6 17.54 7.62 8.93
C LYS A 6 16.01 7.45 9.02
N ASP A 7 15.32 7.63 7.89
CA ASP A 7 13.86 7.70 7.77
C ASP A 7 13.24 6.60 6.90
N ARG A 8 14.07 5.74 6.27
CA ARG A 8 13.59 4.70 5.36
C ARG A 8 14.62 3.61 5.11
N ILE A 9 14.14 2.51 4.55
CA ILE A 9 14.98 1.43 3.98
C ILE A 9 14.61 1.31 2.51
N GLU A 10 15.61 1.19 1.64
CA GLU A 10 15.43 0.98 0.21
C GLU A 10 15.98 -0.39 -0.21
N PHE A 11 15.19 -1.11 -1.00
CA PHE A 11 15.56 -2.40 -1.61
C PHE A 11 15.58 -2.21 -3.11
N SER A 12 16.74 -2.43 -3.74
CA SER A 12 16.89 -2.29 -5.19
C SER A 12 17.31 -3.61 -5.81
N ASN A 13 16.56 -4.07 -6.81
CA ASN A 13 16.85 -5.28 -7.58
C ASN A 13 16.88 -4.96 -9.08
N ALA A 14 17.75 -5.61 -9.84
CA ALA A 14 17.76 -5.52 -11.28
C ALA A 14 16.48 -6.12 -11.88
N GLY A 15 16.02 -5.53 -12.99
CA GLY A 15 14.85 -5.94 -13.74
C GLY A 15 13.54 -5.30 -13.26
N SER A 16 12.54 -5.37 -14.16
CA SER A 16 11.19 -4.88 -13.91
C SER A 16 10.37 -5.92 -13.13
N PRO A 17 9.34 -5.50 -12.36
CA PRO A 17 8.36 -6.42 -11.81
C PRO A 17 7.69 -7.22 -12.94
N LEU A 18 7.33 -8.48 -12.69
CA LEU A 18 6.56 -9.30 -13.61
C LEU A 18 5.07 -8.95 -13.61
N VAL A 19 4.63 -8.22 -12.60
CA VAL A 19 3.26 -7.75 -12.41
C VAL A 19 3.23 -6.23 -12.42
N SER A 20 2.10 -5.65 -12.83
CA SER A 20 1.91 -4.19 -12.73
C SER A 20 1.99 -3.75 -11.28
N ILE A 21 2.71 -2.65 -11.04
CA ILE A 21 2.83 -2.07 -9.70
C ILE A 21 1.46 -1.67 -9.14
N ASP A 22 0.56 -1.17 -10.00
CA ASP A 22 -0.78 -0.75 -9.61
C ASP A 22 -1.68 -1.92 -9.17
N ARG A 23 -1.31 -3.14 -9.56
CA ARG A 23 -2.06 -4.35 -9.27
C ARG A 23 -1.32 -5.33 -8.35
N ILE A 24 -0.29 -4.89 -7.68
CA ILE A 24 0.59 -5.76 -6.89
C ILE A 24 -0.13 -6.42 -5.70
N VAL A 25 -1.23 -5.83 -5.25
CA VAL A 25 -2.04 -6.34 -4.12
C VAL A 25 -2.99 -7.46 -4.56
N ASP A 26 -3.50 -7.42 -5.80
CA ASP A 26 -4.56 -8.32 -6.28
C ASP A 26 -4.11 -9.28 -7.40
N THR A 27 -2.81 -9.31 -7.69
CA THR A 27 -2.27 -10.13 -8.77
C THR A 27 -1.85 -11.51 -8.27
N VAL A 28 -2.17 -12.53 -9.07
CA VAL A 28 -1.67 -13.90 -8.85
C VAL A 28 -0.13 -13.88 -8.87
N PRO A 29 0.54 -14.56 -7.92
CA PRO A 29 1.99 -14.62 -7.87
C PRO A 29 2.57 -15.21 -9.16
N ILE A 30 3.61 -14.56 -9.67
CA ILE A 30 4.35 -15.00 -10.87
C ILE A 30 5.82 -15.12 -10.51
N SER A 31 6.41 -16.27 -10.78
CA SER A 31 7.83 -16.53 -10.56
C SER A 31 8.62 -16.41 -11.86
N ARG A 32 9.82 -15.79 -11.82
CA ARG A 32 10.74 -15.80 -12.97
C ARG A 32 11.30 -17.19 -13.26
N ASN A 33 11.41 -18.01 -12.21
CA ASN A 33 11.90 -19.38 -12.30
C ASN A 33 11.08 -20.26 -11.36
N GLU A 34 10.06 -20.90 -11.90
CA GLU A 34 9.12 -21.74 -11.14
C GLU A 34 9.82 -22.95 -10.48
N ASN A 35 10.86 -23.51 -11.13
CA ASN A 35 11.58 -24.64 -10.57
C ASN A 35 12.35 -24.24 -9.30
N ILE A 36 13.03 -23.09 -9.33
CA ILE A 36 13.74 -22.56 -8.14
C ILE A 36 12.74 -22.16 -7.06
N ALA A 37 11.67 -21.45 -7.41
CA ALA A 37 10.65 -21.04 -6.46
C ALA A 37 10.02 -22.26 -5.77
N GLY A 38 9.61 -23.28 -6.53
CA GLY A 38 9.05 -24.52 -6.01
C GLY A 38 10.03 -25.31 -5.12
N PHE A 39 11.33 -25.31 -5.46
CA PHE A 39 12.35 -25.92 -4.63
C PHE A 39 12.50 -25.15 -3.31
N MET A 40 12.60 -23.82 -3.35
CA MET A 40 12.70 -22.97 -2.14
C MET A 40 11.46 -23.12 -1.25
N HIS A 41 10.27 -23.23 -1.87
CA HIS A 41 9.03 -23.49 -1.13
C HIS A 41 9.08 -24.83 -0.38
N LYS A 42 9.50 -25.91 -1.06
CA LYS A 42 9.67 -27.23 -0.43
C LYS A 42 10.69 -27.22 0.72
N CYS A 43 11.70 -26.37 0.63
CA CYS A 43 12.68 -26.15 1.71
C CYS A 43 12.17 -25.23 2.83
N GLY A 44 10.96 -24.68 2.74
CA GLY A 44 10.42 -23.75 3.72
C GLY A 44 11.09 -22.35 3.71
N ILE A 45 11.79 -22.00 2.62
CA ILE A 45 12.52 -20.73 2.50
C ILE A 45 11.61 -19.60 2.01
N CYS A 46 10.59 -19.91 1.21
CA CYS A 46 9.63 -18.94 0.70
C CYS A 46 8.20 -19.50 0.67
N GLU A 47 7.22 -18.60 0.56
CA GLU A 47 5.83 -18.93 0.30
C GLU A 47 5.50 -18.65 -1.17
N GLU A 48 4.65 -19.46 -1.80
CA GLU A 48 4.15 -19.26 -3.17
C GLU A 48 2.74 -18.64 -3.24
N ARG A 49 2.24 -18.10 -2.13
CA ARG A 49 0.83 -17.65 -2.01
C ARG A 49 0.57 -16.22 -2.47
N GLY A 50 1.59 -15.45 -2.85
CA GLY A 50 1.44 -14.03 -3.20
C GLY A 50 1.10 -13.08 -2.05
N SER A 51 0.97 -13.61 -0.83
CA SER A 51 0.54 -12.84 0.36
C SER A 51 1.60 -11.89 0.94
N GLY A 52 2.79 -11.83 0.36
CA GLY A 52 3.91 -11.05 0.92
C GLY A 52 3.61 -9.56 0.96
N TYR A 53 3.00 -9.03 -0.09
CA TYR A 53 2.70 -7.61 -0.18
C TYR A 53 1.56 -7.20 0.74
N ASP A 54 0.54 -8.03 0.88
CA ASP A 54 -0.57 -7.84 1.83
C ASP A 54 -0.06 -7.76 3.26
N LYS A 55 0.88 -8.65 3.63
CA LYS A 55 1.54 -8.63 4.95
C LYS A 55 2.30 -7.33 5.19
N VAL A 56 2.97 -6.79 4.16
CA VAL A 56 3.68 -5.51 4.26
C VAL A 56 2.70 -4.35 4.45
N ILE A 57 1.63 -4.28 3.64
CA ILE A 57 0.61 -3.22 3.77
C ILE A 57 -0.07 -3.30 5.14
N TYR A 58 -0.44 -4.48 5.59
CA TYR A 58 -1.03 -4.67 6.92
C TYR A 58 -0.08 -4.21 8.02
N ALA A 59 1.19 -4.62 7.98
CA ALA A 59 2.18 -4.27 8.99
C ALA A 59 2.47 -2.76 9.02
N THR A 60 2.58 -2.11 7.86
CA THR A 60 2.81 -0.66 7.78
C THR A 60 1.60 0.11 8.30
N SER A 61 0.37 -0.26 7.90
CA SER A 61 -0.83 0.42 8.34
C SER A 61 -1.06 0.29 9.85
N LYS A 62 -0.86 -0.92 10.40
CA LYS A 62 -0.99 -1.17 11.85
C LYS A 62 -0.02 -0.34 12.70
N ASN A 63 1.13 0.02 12.16
CA ASN A 63 2.14 0.82 12.84
C ASN A 63 2.06 2.32 12.47
N SER A 64 1.00 2.76 11.79
CA SER A 64 0.83 4.13 11.31
C SER A 64 2.05 4.60 10.48
N MET A 65 2.55 3.72 9.62
CA MET A 65 3.61 3.98 8.66
C MET A 65 3.00 4.14 7.27
N LEU A 66 3.71 4.81 6.37
CA LEU A 66 3.29 4.94 4.99
C LEU A 66 3.28 3.59 4.27
N ALA A 67 2.36 3.42 3.33
CA ALA A 67 2.41 2.29 2.41
C ALA A 67 3.75 2.30 1.65
N PRO A 68 4.32 1.12 1.35
CA PRO A 68 5.55 1.03 0.60
C PRO A 68 5.43 1.76 -0.75
N LYS A 69 6.53 2.37 -1.18
CA LYS A 69 6.63 2.95 -2.52
C LYS A 69 7.40 1.98 -3.41
N ILE A 70 6.81 1.62 -4.54
CA ILE A 70 7.48 0.79 -5.54
C ILE A 70 7.69 1.62 -6.79
N GLU A 71 8.88 1.59 -7.31
CA GLU A 71 9.28 2.31 -8.50
C GLU A 71 9.99 1.36 -9.45
N ASN A 72 9.56 1.39 -10.72
CA ASN A 72 10.29 0.76 -11.81
C ASN A 72 11.07 1.85 -12.53
N GLN A 73 12.38 1.85 -12.39
CA GLN A 73 13.23 2.88 -12.98
C GLN A 73 13.74 2.43 -14.35
N SER A 74 13.17 3.02 -15.40
CA SER A 74 13.56 2.83 -16.80
C SER A 74 13.61 1.36 -17.23
N ASP A 75 12.76 0.52 -16.67
CA ASP A 75 12.70 -0.93 -16.88
C ASP A 75 14.02 -1.69 -16.59
N LYS A 76 14.96 -1.04 -15.91
CA LYS A 76 16.27 -1.62 -15.58
C LYS A 76 16.32 -2.18 -14.17
N PHE A 77 15.65 -1.55 -13.24
CA PHE A 77 15.59 -2.04 -11.85
C PHE A 77 14.31 -1.60 -11.12
N THR A 78 13.95 -2.40 -10.18
CA THR A 78 12.83 -2.15 -9.27
C THR A 78 13.37 -1.70 -7.92
N LYS A 79 12.81 -0.63 -7.39
CA LYS A 79 13.12 -0.13 -6.05
C LYS A 79 11.87 -0.17 -5.19
N VAL A 80 11.98 -0.72 -3.98
CA VAL A 80 10.96 -0.69 -2.94
C VAL A 80 11.47 0.13 -1.78
N THR A 81 10.72 1.13 -1.37
CA THR A 81 11.03 1.99 -0.23
C THR A 81 10.03 1.74 0.89
N LEU A 82 10.54 1.38 2.06
CA LEU A 82 9.79 1.29 3.32
C LEU A 82 10.16 2.48 4.19
N TYR A 83 9.16 3.27 4.58
CA TYR A 83 9.37 4.47 5.40
C TYR A 83 9.28 4.13 6.89
N SER A 84 10.03 4.84 7.73
CA SER A 84 9.76 4.89 9.17
C SER A 84 8.47 5.67 9.43
N LYS A 85 7.99 5.65 10.67
CA LYS A 85 6.85 6.49 11.06
C LYS A 85 7.23 7.97 10.96
N LEU A 86 6.50 8.71 10.13
CA LEU A 86 6.69 10.15 9.93
C LEU A 86 5.59 10.96 10.62
N PRO A 87 5.90 12.15 11.16
CA PRO A 87 4.89 13.11 11.58
C PRO A 87 3.95 13.45 10.41
N PHE A 88 2.64 13.51 10.69
CA PHE A 88 1.61 13.72 9.66
C PHE A 88 1.86 14.95 8.76
N ASP A 89 2.36 16.03 9.33
CA ASP A 89 2.59 17.29 8.62
C ASP A 89 3.81 17.24 7.69
N LEU A 90 4.72 16.27 7.88
CA LEU A 90 5.86 16.03 7.00
C LEU A 90 5.56 15.07 5.85
N ILE A 91 4.39 14.43 5.85
CA ILE A 91 3.98 13.52 4.78
C ILE A 91 3.48 14.33 3.58
N SER A 92 4.04 14.07 2.39
CA SER A 92 3.60 14.72 1.15
C SER A 92 2.15 14.38 0.80
N LYS A 93 1.51 15.18 -0.04
CA LYS A 93 0.15 14.91 -0.54
C LYS A 93 0.13 13.58 -1.32
N GLU A 94 1.12 13.37 -2.16
CA GLU A 94 1.28 12.18 -2.99
C GLU A 94 1.39 10.91 -2.15
N ASP A 95 2.17 10.95 -1.07
CA ASP A 95 2.35 9.82 -0.16
C ASP A 95 1.07 9.53 0.64
N LYS A 96 0.32 10.56 1.02
CA LYS A 96 -0.99 10.40 1.66
C LYS A 96 -2.00 9.73 0.72
N VAL A 97 -2.06 10.18 -0.52
CA VAL A 97 -2.94 9.60 -1.55
C VAL A 97 -2.54 8.16 -1.85
N ARG A 98 -1.25 7.88 -2.09
CA ARG A 98 -0.75 6.52 -2.32
C ARG A 98 -1.09 5.58 -1.16
N THR A 99 -0.86 6.02 0.08
CA THR A 99 -1.13 5.20 1.26
C THR A 99 -2.63 4.93 1.43
N CYS A 100 -3.49 5.91 1.18
CA CYS A 100 -4.94 5.74 1.19
C CYS A 100 -5.38 4.74 0.12
N TYR A 101 -4.87 4.86 -1.09
CA TYR A 101 -5.16 3.95 -2.21
C TYR A 101 -4.74 2.52 -1.91
N MET A 102 -3.48 2.30 -1.49
CA MET A 102 -2.99 0.96 -1.17
C MET A 102 -3.77 0.29 -0.04
N GLN A 103 -4.18 1.06 0.96
CA GLN A 103 -5.04 0.56 2.02
C GLN A 103 -6.44 0.22 1.49
N SER A 104 -6.98 1.00 0.55
CA SER A 104 -8.26 0.70 -0.10
C SER A 104 -8.18 -0.61 -0.89
N CYS A 105 -7.12 -0.81 -1.68
CA CYS A 105 -6.90 -2.06 -2.41
C CYS A 105 -6.81 -3.26 -1.47
N PHE A 106 -6.04 -3.14 -0.38
CA PHE A 106 -5.91 -4.20 0.61
C PHE A 106 -7.26 -4.57 1.25
N LEU A 107 -8.05 -3.58 1.66
CA LEU A 107 -9.39 -3.81 2.22
C LEU A 107 -10.32 -4.43 1.18
N TYR A 108 -10.29 -3.95 -0.06
CA TYR A 108 -11.12 -4.46 -1.14
C TYR A 108 -10.90 -5.95 -1.43
N VAL A 109 -9.63 -6.38 -1.50
CA VAL A 109 -9.29 -7.80 -1.68
C VAL A 109 -9.79 -8.66 -0.52
N ASN A 110 -9.89 -8.09 0.69
CA ASN A 110 -10.44 -8.76 1.86
C ASN A 110 -11.98 -8.63 1.97
N GLY A 111 -12.67 -8.09 0.95
CA GLY A 111 -14.12 -7.91 0.94
C GLY A 111 -14.62 -6.72 1.77
N GLU A 112 -13.73 -5.81 2.11
CA GLU A 112 -14.02 -4.62 2.92
C GLU A 112 -13.92 -3.34 2.07
N ALA A 113 -14.41 -2.22 2.60
CA ALA A 113 -14.32 -0.92 1.98
C ALA A 113 -13.65 0.09 2.92
N ILE A 114 -12.86 1.01 2.37
CA ILE A 114 -12.19 2.01 3.19
C ILE A 114 -13.17 3.06 3.71
N THR A 115 -12.97 3.47 4.94
CA THR A 115 -13.78 4.48 5.64
C THR A 115 -12.90 5.59 6.19
N ASN A 116 -13.51 6.72 6.60
CA ASN A 116 -12.78 7.78 7.30
C ASN A 116 -12.06 7.25 8.56
N ASN A 117 -12.70 6.32 9.28
CA ASN A 117 -12.08 5.70 10.47
C ASN A 117 -10.82 4.90 10.11
N ALA A 118 -10.91 4.05 9.07
CA ALA A 118 -9.75 3.27 8.60
C ALA A 118 -8.59 4.20 8.17
N VAL A 119 -8.86 5.29 7.46
CA VAL A 119 -7.83 6.28 7.10
C VAL A 119 -7.21 6.92 8.35
N ARG A 120 -8.02 7.25 9.36
CA ARG A 120 -7.50 7.82 10.63
C ARG A 120 -6.57 6.84 11.35
N GLU A 121 -6.93 5.57 11.40
CA GLU A 121 -6.09 4.53 12.00
C GLU A 121 -4.74 4.41 11.30
N VAL A 122 -4.75 4.34 9.96
CA VAL A 122 -3.53 4.25 9.15
C VAL A 122 -2.58 5.42 9.39
N PHE A 123 -3.11 6.65 9.52
CA PHE A 123 -2.27 7.84 9.70
C PHE A 123 -2.09 8.27 11.16
N GLY A 124 -2.66 7.54 12.12
CA GLY A 124 -2.63 7.91 13.53
C GLY A 124 -3.33 9.24 13.82
N ILE A 125 -4.42 9.55 13.09
CA ILE A 125 -5.16 10.82 13.23
C ILE A 125 -6.19 10.70 14.36
N ASN A 126 -6.15 11.62 15.32
CA ASN A 126 -7.09 11.69 16.42
C ASN A 126 -8.51 12.09 15.96
N ASP A 127 -9.52 11.78 16.77
CA ASP A 127 -10.93 12.12 16.50
C ASP A 127 -11.17 13.62 16.29
N LYS A 128 -10.44 14.47 16.97
CA LYS A 128 -10.53 15.94 16.83
C LYS A 128 -10.12 16.42 15.45
N ASP A 129 -9.25 15.67 14.77
CA ASP A 129 -8.66 16.00 13.47
C ASP A 129 -9.24 15.18 12.30
N LYS A 130 -10.44 14.59 12.49
CA LYS A 130 -11.10 13.76 11.47
C LYS A 130 -11.21 14.40 10.07
N TYR A 131 -11.20 15.73 10.01
CA TYR A 131 -11.21 16.46 8.72
C TYR A 131 -9.95 16.18 7.88
N LYS A 132 -8.80 15.88 8.51
CA LYS A 132 -7.56 15.54 7.81
C LYS A 132 -7.75 14.24 7.00
N ALA A 133 -8.40 13.23 7.58
CA ALA A 133 -8.74 12.00 6.87
C ALA A 133 -9.73 12.23 5.73
N SER A 134 -10.75 13.07 5.94
CA SER A 134 -11.70 13.46 4.89
C SER A 134 -11.00 14.15 3.71
N ARG A 135 -9.98 14.97 4.00
CA ARG A 135 -9.18 15.63 2.95
C ARG A 135 -8.36 14.62 2.14
N ILE A 136 -7.73 13.64 2.81
CA ILE A 136 -6.98 12.58 2.13
C ILE A 136 -7.92 11.79 1.20
N ILE A 137 -9.10 11.38 1.69
CA ILE A 137 -10.11 10.68 0.89
C ILE A 137 -10.50 11.53 -0.31
N LYS A 138 -10.77 12.82 -0.12
CA LYS A 138 -11.10 13.74 -1.21
C LYS A 138 -9.99 13.82 -2.26
N ASP A 139 -8.74 14.01 -1.82
CA ASP A 139 -7.58 14.06 -2.72
C ASP A 139 -7.43 12.74 -3.51
N THR A 140 -7.73 11.58 -2.88
CA THR A 140 -7.68 10.27 -3.52
C THR A 140 -8.82 10.05 -4.52
N LEU A 141 -10.01 10.59 -4.24
CA LEU A 141 -11.15 10.65 -5.19
C LEU A 141 -10.85 11.53 -6.39
N GLU A 142 -10.27 12.72 -6.17
CA GLU A 142 -9.86 13.64 -7.24
C GLU A 142 -8.81 13.00 -8.15
N ALA A 143 -7.90 12.19 -7.59
CA ALA A 143 -6.94 11.37 -8.34
C ALA A 143 -7.59 10.18 -9.08
N ARG A 144 -8.90 9.92 -8.90
CA ARG A 144 -9.65 8.79 -9.48
C ARG A 144 -9.10 7.41 -9.11
N LEU A 145 -8.50 7.30 -7.95
CA LEU A 145 -7.93 6.05 -7.45
C LEU A 145 -8.92 5.24 -6.61
N ILE A 146 -9.94 5.90 -6.04
CA ILE A 146 -11.04 5.28 -5.32
C ILE A 146 -12.37 5.88 -5.79
N LYS A 147 -13.47 5.19 -5.52
CA LYS A 147 -14.84 5.66 -5.78
C LYS A 147 -15.77 5.33 -4.62
N PRO A 148 -16.86 6.06 -4.40
CA PRO A 148 -17.87 5.69 -3.42
C PRO A 148 -18.50 4.34 -3.78
N VAL A 149 -18.81 3.53 -2.75
CA VAL A 149 -19.58 2.28 -2.92
C VAL A 149 -21.02 2.62 -3.32
N ASP A 150 -21.60 3.65 -2.69
CA ASP A 150 -22.94 4.15 -2.98
C ASP A 150 -22.94 5.68 -2.80
N GLU A 151 -23.24 6.40 -3.88
CA GLU A 151 -23.24 7.87 -3.92
C GLU A 151 -24.38 8.50 -3.09
N ASN A 152 -25.44 7.73 -2.80
CA ASN A 152 -26.59 8.22 -2.04
C ASN A 152 -26.41 8.07 -0.52
N THR A 153 -25.30 7.49 -0.08
CA THR A 153 -25.02 7.32 1.35
C THR A 153 -24.67 8.66 2.01
N ALA A 154 -25.24 8.92 3.18
CA ALA A 154 -24.90 10.11 3.96
C ALA A 154 -23.39 10.16 4.26
N PRO A 155 -22.74 11.36 4.25
CA PRO A 155 -21.28 11.51 4.38
C PRO A 155 -20.66 10.80 5.58
N ARG A 156 -21.41 10.67 6.69
CA ARG A 156 -20.96 9.99 7.91
C ARG A 156 -20.73 8.48 7.74
N TYR A 157 -21.46 7.87 6.82
CA TYR A 157 -21.45 6.41 6.59
C TYR A 157 -20.81 6.04 5.25
N MET A 158 -20.27 7.01 4.54
CA MET A 158 -19.64 6.80 3.24
C MET A 158 -18.50 5.81 3.32
N LYS A 159 -18.51 4.87 2.36
CA LYS A 159 -17.47 3.88 2.14
C LYS A 159 -16.95 4.02 0.71
N TYR A 160 -15.68 3.64 0.51
CA TYR A 160 -15.02 3.79 -0.79
C TYR A 160 -14.31 2.48 -1.17
N ILE A 161 -14.21 2.23 -2.48
CA ILE A 161 -13.48 1.11 -3.09
C ILE A 161 -12.62 1.58 -4.25
#